data_c6e0f6502aa3bda00d675d2846b94309
#
_entry.id   c6e0f6502aa3bda00d675d2846b94309
#
_cell.length_a   1.000
_cell.length_b   1.000
_cell.length_c   1.000
_cell.angle_alpha   90.00
_cell.angle_beta   90.00
_cell.angle_gamma   90.00
#
_symmetry.space_group_name_H-M   'P 1'
#
loop_
_entity.id
_entity.type
_entity.pdbx_description
1 polymer ?
#
loop_
_entity_poly.entity_id
_entity_poly.type
_entity_poly.pdbx_seq_one_letter_code
_entity_poly.pdbx_strand_id
1 'polypeptide(L)'
;MMRVVIADDEEKVCLLIQKLVDWTAMDMEIVGVAHNGLEALELIETRRPDLMITDIRMPGCDGIELIRRARQLDPALEFIIVSGYRHFEYAQSALKYGAGDYLLKPIKKDELTATLEKMHGRWLRRTEQLSREEQMRLRLQSDLDRLRSGMFGDLLSGVRLPDGLEAFNRAYRYHMEPGNFQIFGVKVDCDEAIFSA
;
A
#
# COMPACT_ATOMS: atom_id res chain seq x y z
N MET A 1 12.00 1.74 -2.56
CA MET A 1 12.31 0.97 -3.79
C MET A 1 11.07 0.23 -4.23
N MET A 2 10.57 0.52 -5.43
CA MET A 2 9.35 -0.07 -6.01
C MET A 2 9.63 -1.49 -6.50
N ARG A 3 8.79 -2.46 -6.12
CA ARG A 3 8.99 -3.89 -6.41
C ARG A 3 8.26 -4.27 -7.69
N VAL A 4 8.96 -4.85 -8.65
CA VAL A 4 8.46 -5.14 -10.00
C VAL A 4 8.49 -6.63 -10.28
N VAL A 5 7.43 -7.16 -10.86
CA VAL A 5 7.37 -8.50 -11.44
C VAL A 5 7.15 -8.40 -12.95
N ILE A 6 7.84 -9.25 -13.72
CA ILE A 6 7.69 -9.37 -15.16
C ILE A 6 7.05 -10.71 -15.47
N ALA A 7 6.03 -10.74 -16.34
CA ALA A 7 5.35 -11.96 -16.77
C ALA A 7 5.19 -11.99 -18.29
N ASP A 8 5.86 -12.92 -18.95
CA ASP A 8 5.79 -13.12 -20.40
C ASP A 8 6.21 -14.57 -20.71
N ASP A 9 5.48 -15.29 -21.55
CA ASP A 9 5.80 -16.66 -21.91
C ASP A 9 7.04 -16.77 -22.83
N GLU A 10 7.45 -15.64 -23.41
CA GLU A 10 8.69 -15.53 -24.15
C GLU A 10 9.86 -15.11 -23.26
N GLU A 11 10.72 -16.06 -22.84
CA GLU A 11 11.91 -15.78 -22.01
C GLU A 11 12.79 -14.63 -22.55
N LYS A 12 12.89 -14.53 -23.89
CA LYS A 12 13.66 -13.47 -24.55
C LYS A 12 13.09 -12.09 -24.29
N VAL A 13 11.76 -11.96 -24.19
CA VAL A 13 11.09 -10.70 -23.88
C VAL A 13 11.34 -10.33 -22.41
N CYS A 14 11.24 -11.29 -21.50
CA CYS A 14 11.60 -11.09 -20.10
C CYS A 14 13.03 -10.59 -19.94
N LEU A 15 14.00 -11.26 -20.60
CA LEU A 15 15.40 -10.84 -20.59
C LEU A 15 15.64 -9.46 -21.23
N LEU A 16 14.92 -9.16 -22.29
CA LEU A 16 14.95 -7.85 -22.95
C LEU A 16 14.50 -6.74 -21.97
N ILE A 17 13.34 -6.89 -21.35
CA ILE A 17 12.80 -5.93 -20.39
C ILE A 17 13.79 -5.72 -19.24
N GLN A 18 14.35 -6.79 -18.68
CA GLN A 18 15.33 -6.72 -17.59
C GLN A 18 16.57 -5.90 -17.95
N LYS A 19 17.02 -5.97 -19.22
CA LYS A 19 18.26 -5.33 -19.70
C LYS A 19 18.06 -3.93 -20.29
N LEU A 20 16.83 -3.57 -20.68
CA LEU A 20 16.55 -2.30 -21.37
C LEU A 20 16.76 -1.08 -20.51
N VAL A 21 16.52 -1.18 -19.20
CA VAL A 21 16.56 -0.05 -18.26
C VAL A 21 17.46 -0.35 -17.08
N ASP A 22 17.97 0.68 -16.46
CA ASP A 22 18.64 0.60 -15.16
C ASP A 22 17.62 0.72 -14.03
N TRP A 23 17.18 -0.43 -13.54
CA TRP A 23 16.15 -0.52 -12.50
C TRP A 23 16.55 0.17 -11.20
N THR A 24 17.83 0.02 -10.83
CA THR A 24 18.36 0.60 -9.59
C THR A 24 18.38 2.14 -9.67
N ALA A 25 18.79 2.69 -10.81
CA ALA A 25 18.76 4.14 -11.02
C ALA A 25 17.34 4.73 -10.98
N MET A 26 16.32 3.90 -11.25
CA MET A 26 14.91 4.29 -11.19
C MET A 26 14.26 4.01 -9.81
N ASP A 27 15.04 3.63 -8.79
CA ASP A 27 14.54 3.21 -7.47
C ASP A 27 13.53 2.04 -7.56
N MET A 28 13.81 1.10 -8.48
CA MET A 28 13.00 -0.10 -8.72
C MET A 28 13.83 -1.37 -8.58
N GLU A 29 13.15 -2.47 -8.23
CA GLU A 29 13.76 -3.80 -8.09
C GLU A 29 12.88 -4.86 -8.73
N ILE A 30 13.47 -5.72 -9.60
CA ILE A 30 12.77 -6.88 -10.13
C ILE A 30 12.82 -8.00 -9.09
N VAL A 31 11.66 -8.31 -8.50
CA VAL A 31 11.52 -9.31 -7.43
C VAL A 31 11.05 -10.68 -7.93
N GLY A 32 10.73 -10.79 -9.21
CA GLY A 32 10.36 -12.05 -9.83
C GLY A 32 10.11 -11.95 -11.32
N VAL A 33 10.24 -13.09 -11.99
CA VAL A 33 9.91 -13.28 -13.42
C VAL A 33 9.04 -14.52 -13.51
N ALA A 34 7.93 -14.44 -14.23
CA ALA A 34 6.98 -15.51 -14.48
C ALA A 34 6.90 -15.79 -15.99
N HIS A 35 6.69 -17.05 -16.35
CA HIS A 35 6.55 -17.48 -17.76
C HIS A 35 5.12 -17.91 -18.12
N ASN A 36 4.21 -17.73 -17.18
CA ASN A 36 2.76 -17.93 -17.38
C ASN A 36 1.96 -17.18 -16.31
N GLY A 37 0.65 -17.07 -16.53
CA GLY A 37 -0.20 -16.33 -15.63
C GLY A 37 -0.39 -16.96 -14.25
N LEU A 38 -0.21 -18.27 -14.08
CA LEU A 38 -0.31 -18.94 -12.77
C LEU A 38 0.90 -18.64 -11.90
N GLU A 39 2.11 -18.75 -12.47
CA GLU A 39 3.35 -18.32 -11.81
C GLU A 39 3.30 -16.84 -11.42
N ALA A 40 2.73 -16.00 -12.31
CA ALA A 40 2.56 -14.58 -12.02
C ALA A 40 1.65 -14.34 -10.80
N LEU A 41 0.55 -15.10 -10.66
CA LEU A 41 -0.32 -15.01 -9.47
C LEU A 41 0.41 -15.46 -8.20
N GLU A 42 1.18 -16.54 -8.25
CA GLU A 42 2.00 -17.01 -7.12
C GLU A 42 3.03 -15.94 -6.68
N LEU A 43 3.66 -15.27 -7.66
CA LEU A 43 4.58 -14.17 -7.37
C LEU A 43 3.89 -12.96 -6.76
N ILE A 44 2.65 -12.66 -7.14
CA ILE A 44 1.87 -11.60 -6.52
C ILE A 44 1.64 -11.90 -5.04
N GLU A 45 1.23 -13.12 -4.71
CA GLU A 45 0.94 -13.53 -3.33
C GLU A 45 2.20 -13.57 -2.46
N THR A 46 3.29 -14.14 -3.00
CA THR A 46 4.51 -14.39 -2.22
C THR A 46 5.46 -13.19 -2.18
N ARG A 47 5.54 -12.43 -3.25
CA ARG A 47 6.47 -11.29 -3.39
C ARG A 47 5.83 -9.94 -3.17
N ARG A 48 4.50 -9.83 -3.26
CA ARG A 48 3.74 -8.58 -3.11
C ARG A 48 4.37 -7.42 -3.89
N PRO A 49 4.41 -7.50 -5.21
CA PRO A 49 4.98 -6.45 -6.05
C PRO A 49 4.09 -5.19 -6.05
N ASP A 50 4.69 -4.04 -6.32
CA ASP A 50 3.98 -2.77 -6.52
C ASP A 50 3.56 -2.57 -7.98
N LEU A 51 4.33 -3.17 -8.91
CA LEU A 51 4.13 -3.10 -10.35
C LEU A 51 4.30 -4.47 -10.98
N MET A 52 3.40 -4.79 -11.91
CA MET A 52 3.53 -5.94 -12.80
C MET A 52 3.57 -5.51 -14.25
N ILE A 53 4.57 -6.00 -14.98
CA ILE A 53 4.66 -5.88 -16.45
C ILE A 53 4.27 -7.23 -17.01
N THR A 54 3.17 -7.32 -17.77
CA THR A 54 2.63 -8.60 -18.24
C THR A 54 2.29 -8.60 -19.72
N ASP A 55 2.56 -9.72 -20.41
CA ASP A 55 1.94 -9.97 -21.70
C ASP A 55 0.45 -10.27 -21.54
N ILE A 56 -0.30 -10.07 -22.63
CA ILE A 56 -1.73 -10.45 -22.69
C ILE A 56 -1.88 -11.95 -22.87
N ARG A 57 -1.10 -12.53 -23.78
CA ARG A 57 -1.24 -13.95 -24.16
C ARG A 57 -0.22 -14.81 -23.47
N MET A 58 -0.65 -15.46 -22.39
CA MET A 58 0.16 -16.43 -21.66
C MET A 58 -0.61 -17.73 -21.45
N PRO A 59 0.07 -18.87 -21.35
CA PRO A 59 -0.55 -20.15 -21.03
C PRO A 59 -1.22 -20.14 -19.66
N GLY A 60 -2.31 -20.87 -19.53
CA GLY A 60 -3.02 -21.11 -18.28
C GLY A 60 -3.90 -19.97 -17.79
N CYS A 61 -3.38 -18.76 -17.74
CA CYS A 61 -4.11 -17.55 -17.37
C CYS A 61 -3.60 -16.39 -18.22
N ASP A 62 -4.47 -15.79 -19.02
CA ASP A 62 -4.09 -14.63 -19.83
C ASP A 62 -3.90 -13.36 -18.97
N GLY A 63 -3.25 -12.34 -19.54
CA GLY A 63 -2.92 -11.11 -18.81
C GLY A 63 -4.15 -10.33 -18.34
N ILE A 64 -5.28 -10.42 -19.01
CA ILE A 64 -6.52 -9.75 -18.61
C ILE A 64 -7.14 -10.45 -17.41
N GLU A 65 -7.20 -11.77 -17.44
CA GLU A 65 -7.68 -12.59 -16.31
C GLU A 65 -6.71 -12.45 -15.12
N LEU A 66 -5.40 -12.38 -15.38
CA LEU A 66 -4.39 -12.11 -14.36
C LEU A 66 -4.68 -10.79 -13.64
N ILE A 67 -4.89 -9.68 -14.37
CA ILE A 67 -5.23 -8.38 -13.78
C ILE A 67 -6.49 -8.48 -12.93
N ARG A 68 -7.53 -9.15 -13.44
CA ARG A 68 -8.81 -9.30 -12.74
C ARG A 68 -8.65 -10.02 -11.40
N ARG A 69 -7.89 -11.11 -11.35
CA ARG A 69 -7.61 -11.88 -10.12
C ARG A 69 -6.69 -11.10 -9.17
N ALA A 70 -5.64 -10.51 -9.71
CA ALA A 70 -4.69 -9.74 -8.93
C ALA A 70 -5.34 -8.53 -8.23
N ARG A 71 -6.29 -7.86 -8.87
CA ARG A 71 -7.07 -6.77 -8.27
C ARG A 71 -7.92 -7.19 -7.07
N GLN A 72 -8.31 -8.47 -6.99
CA GLN A 72 -9.00 -9.02 -5.82
C GLN A 72 -8.04 -9.29 -4.67
N LEU A 73 -6.78 -9.62 -4.97
CA LEU A 73 -5.73 -9.89 -3.98
C LEU A 73 -5.10 -8.58 -3.48
N ASP A 74 -4.76 -7.69 -4.40
CA ASP A 74 -4.17 -6.38 -4.11
C ASP A 74 -4.73 -5.30 -5.05
N PRO A 75 -5.67 -4.49 -4.58
CA PRO A 75 -6.20 -3.35 -5.36
C PRO A 75 -5.16 -2.28 -5.67
N ALA A 76 -4.02 -2.30 -4.96
CA ALA A 76 -2.95 -1.32 -5.08
C ALA A 76 -1.94 -1.63 -6.19
N LEU A 77 -1.84 -2.90 -6.59
CA LEU A 77 -0.90 -3.36 -7.61
C LEU A 77 -1.13 -2.66 -8.95
N GLU A 78 -0.12 -2.00 -9.49
CA GLU A 78 -0.17 -1.37 -10.81
C GLU A 78 0.22 -2.35 -11.92
N PHE A 79 -0.30 -2.10 -13.14
CA PHE A 79 -0.04 -2.98 -14.28
C PHE A 79 0.41 -2.18 -15.50
N ILE A 80 1.45 -2.68 -16.18
CA ILE A 80 1.82 -2.33 -17.56
C ILE A 80 1.59 -3.57 -18.41
N ILE A 81 0.80 -3.43 -19.46
CA ILE A 81 0.61 -4.49 -20.43
C ILE A 81 1.59 -4.31 -21.58
N VAL A 82 2.22 -5.42 -21.98
CA VAL A 82 3.08 -5.50 -23.16
C VAL A 82 2.43 -6.47 -24.15
N SER A 83 2.24 -6.07 -25.41
CA SER A 83 1.58 -6.96 -26.37
C SER A 83 2.06 -6.75 -27.80
N GLY A 84 2.15 -7.83 -28.56
CA GLY A 84 2.41 -7.79 -30.02
C GLY A 84 1.22 -7.41 -30.87
N TYR A 85 0.05 -7.29 -30.28
CA TYR A 85 -1.19 -7.06 -31.02
C TYR A 85 -1.66 -5.62 -30.91
N ARG A 86 -1.84 -4.95 -32.06
CA ARG A 86 -2.43 -3.62 -32.17
C ARG A 86 -3.97 -3.65 -32.08
N HIS A 87 -4.56 -4.64 -31.41
CA HIS A 87 -6.00 -4.69 -31.26
C HIS A 87 -6.45 -3.73 -30.18
N PHE A 88 -7.15 -2.70 -30.60
CA PHE A 88 -7.76 -1.68 -29.74
C PHE A 88 -8.62 -2.29 -28.61
N GLU A 89 -9.25 -3.42 -28.87
CA GLU A 89 -10.10 -4.14 -27.92
C GLU A 89 -9.32 -4.62 -26.67
N TYR A 90 -8.07 -5.09 -26.83
CA TYR A 90 -7.24 -5.51 -25.71
C TYR A 90 -6.76 -4.32 -24.89
N ALA A 91 -6.34 -3.24 -25.55
CA ALA A 91 -5.94 -2.02 -24.86
C ALA A 91 -7.13 -1.42 -24.08
N GLN A 92 -8.33 -1.39 -24.70
CA GLN A 92 -9.54 -0.92 -24.05
C GLN A 92 -9.95 -1.81 -22.86
N SER A 93 -9.87 -3.12 -23.02
CA SER A 93 -10.15 -4.07 -21.94
C SER A 93 -9.17 -3.92 -20.79
N ALA A 94 -7.88 -3.79 -21.09
CA ALA A 94 -6.83 -3.58 -20.10
C ALA A 94 -7.06 -2.32 -19.26
N LEU A 95 -7.37 -1.21 -19.90
CA LEU A 95 -7.71 0.05 -19.23
C LEU A 95 -8.99 -0.07 -18.39
N LYS A 96 -10.02 -0.77 -18.91
CA LYS A 96 -11.26 -1.03 -18.18
C LYS A 96 -11.05 -1.83 -16.89
N TYR A 97 -10.09 -2.77 -16.89
CA TYR A 97 -9.72 -3.55 -15.71
C TYR A 97 -8.61 -2.89 -14.86
N GLY A 98 -8.24 -1.65 -15.19
CA GLY A 98 -7.36 -0.85 -14.37
C GLY A 98 -5.87 -1.01 -14.65
N ALA A 99 -5.49 -1.46 -15.86
CA ALA A 99 -4.09 -1.36 -16.27
C ALA A 99 -3.65 0.11 -16.30
N GLY A 100 -2.48 0.38 -15.76
CA GLY A 100 -1.93 1.74 -15.66
C GLY A 100 -1.40 2.26 -16.99
N ASP A 101 -0.90 1.34 -17.86
CA ASP A 101 -0.41 1.65 -19.20
C ASP A 101 -0.34 0.42 -20.11
N TYR A 102 -0.08 0.66 -21.41
CA TYR A 102 -0.02 -0.36 -22.46
C TYR A 102 1.14 -0.07 -23.43
N LEU A 103 2.01 -1.06 -23.66
CA LEU A 103 3.16 -0.98 -24.55
C LEU A 103 3.04 -1.99 -25.70
N LEU A 104 3.45 -1.58 -26.91
CA LEU A 104 3.47 -2.48 -28.06
C LEU A 104 4.84 -3.14 -28.23
N LYS A 105 4.85 -4.45 -28.53
CA LYS A 105 6.06 -5.13 -29.05
C LYS A 105 6.32 -4.68 -30.52
N PRO A 106 7.55 -4.38 -30.93
CA PRO A 106 8.77 -4.50 -30.15
C PRO A 106 8.95 -3.36 -29.13
N ILE A 107 9.31 -3.71 -27.88
CA ILE A 107 9.46 -2.77 -26.79
C ILE A 107 10.66 -1.85 -27.06
N LYS A 108 10.43 -0.56 -27.04
CA LYS A 108 11.48 0.45 -27.17
C LYS A 108 11.90 0.96 -25.80
N LYS A 109 13.21 1.19 -25.61
CA LYS A 109 13.77 1.66 -24.36
C LYS A 109 13.08 2.93 -23.87
N ASP A 110 12.95 3.93 -24.74
CA ASP A 110 12.39 5.24 -24.37
C ASP A 110 10.92 5.15 -23.94
N GLU A 111 10.12 4.31 -24.64
CA GLU A 111 8.71 4.09 -24.29
C GLU A 111 8.56 3.38 -22.95
N LEU A 112 9.38 2.33 -22.71
CA LEU A 112 9.38 1.60 -21.45
C LEU A 112 9.83 2.53 -20.30
N THR A 113 10.94 3.26 -20.48
CA THR A 113 11.45 4.19 -19.47
C THR A 113 10.40 5.24 -19.09
N ALA A 114 9.80 5.92 -20.07
CA ALA A 114 8.78 6.93 -19.80
C ALA A 114 7.55 6.36 -19.08
N THR A 115 7.14 5.13 -19.43
CA THR A 115 6.03 4.44 -18.77
C THR A 115 6.38 4.08 -17.32
N LEU A 116 7.59 3.57 -17.08
CA LEU A 116 8.07 3.25 -15.73
C LEU A 116 8.18 4.51 -14.85
N GLU A 117 8.72 5.61 -15.36
CA GLU A 117 8.77 6.90 -14.65
C GLU A 117 7.38 7.38 -14.23
N LYS A 118 6.40 7.27 -15.13
CA LYS A 118 5.01 7.61 -14.85
C LYS A 118 4.43 6.73 -13.73
N MET A 119 4.68 5.40 -13.76
CA MET A 119 4.22 4.47 -12.73
C MET A 119 4.89 4.74 -11.40
N HIS A 120 6.21 4.96 -11.38
CA HIS A 120 6.97 5.30 -10.18
C HIS A 120 6.47 6.59 -9.54
N GLY A 121 6.20 7.61 -10.34
CA GLY A 121 5.63 8.85 -9.84
C GLY A 121 4.23 8.71 -9.21
N ARG A 122 3.40 7.78 -9.70
CA ARG A 122 2.11 7.44 -9.08
C ARG A 122 2.30 6.71 -7.75
N TRP A 123 3.18 5.72 -7.74
CA TRP A 123 3.52 4.94 -6.56
C TRP A 123 4.07 5.82 -5.44
N LEU A 124 5.02 6.72 -5.72
CA LEU A 124 5.56 7.67 -4.74
C LEU A 124 4.47 8.54 -4.12
N ARG A 125 3.63 9.17 -4.93
CA ARG A 125 2.53 10.02 -4.43
C ARG A 125 1.59 9.25 -3.52
N ARG A 126 1.26 8.01 -3.86
CA ARG A 126 0.40 7.14 -3.07
C ARG A 126 1.06 6.77 -1.74
N THR A 127 2.31 6.36 -1.76
CA THR A 127 3.08 5.99 -0.56
C THR A 127 3.22 7.17 0.40
N GLU A 128 3.50 8.37 -0.12
CA GLU A 128 3.54 9.59 0.67
C GLU A 128 2.18 9.94 1.29
N GLN A 129 1.11 9.79 0.54
CA GLN A 129 -0.24 10.06 1.04
C GLN A 129 -0.60 9.11 2.19
N LEU A 130 -0.39 7.80 2.02
CA LEU A 130 -0.63 6.80 3.06
C LEU A 130 0.21 7.07 4.32
N SER A 131 1.50 7.42 4.15
CA SER A 131 2.37 7.77 5.27
C SER A 131 1.87 9.02 6.03
N ARG A 132 1.39 10.03 5.31
CA ARG A 132 0.81 11.24 5.93
C ARG A 132 -0.48 10.94 6.70
N GLU A 133 -1.35 10.12 6.14
CA GLU A 133 -2.59 9.69 6.78
C GLU A 133 -2.31 8.89 8.06
N GLU A 134 -1.36 7.96 8.00
CA GLU A 134 -0.94 7.19 9.17
C GLU A 134 -0.32 8.07 10.26
N GLN A 135 0.58 8.98 9.90
CA GLN A 135 1.14 9.95 10.84
C GLN A 135 0.08 10.82 11.49
N MET A 136 -0.90 11.28 10.71
CA MET A 136 -2.01 12.08 11.23
C MET A 136 -2.87 11.29 12.19
N ARG A 137 -3.17 10.02 11.86
CA ARG A 137 -3.90 9.10 12.76
C ARG A 137 -3.18 8.89 14.08
N LEU A 138 -1.87 8.64 14.03
CA LEU A 138 -1.04 8.46 15.24
C LEU A 138 -1.01 9.73 16.10
N ARG A 139 -0.91 10.92 15.49
CA ARG A 139 -0.98 12.20 16.21
C ARG A 139 -2.33 12.39 16.90
N LEU A 140 -3.43 12.17 16.18
CA LEU A 140 -4.77 12.28 16.76
C LEU A 140 -4.97 11.32 17.93
N GLN A 141 -4.46 10.10 17.82
CA GLN A 141 -4.50 9.12 18.91
C GLN A 141 -3.69 9.59 20.12
N SER A 142 -2.46 10.06 19.91
CA SER A 142 -1.61 10.60 20.96
C SER A 142 -2.24 11.83 21.66
N ASP A 143 -2.87 12.73 20.91
CA ASP A 143 -3.56 13.89 21.46
C ASP A 143 -4.78 13.49 22.30
N LEU A 144 -5.54 12.47 21.87
CA LEU A 144 -6.62 11.89 22.65
C LEU A 144 -6.12 11.25 23.96
N ASP A 145 -5.02 10.52 23.90
CA ASP A 145 -4.42 9.90 25.07
C ASP A 145 -3.90 10.94 26.08
N ARG A 146 -3.34 12.07 25.60
CA ARG A 146 -2.95 13.20 26.45
C ARG A 146 -4.14 13.86 27.12
N LEU A 147 -5.24 14.09 26.39
CA LEU A 147 -6.47 14.64 26.97
C LEU A 147 -7.04 13.70 28.03
N ARG A 148 -7.06 12.41 27.77
CA ARG A 148 -7.53 11.38 28.71
C ARG A 148 -6.65 11.30 29.96
N SER A 149 -5.33 11.35 29.80
CA SER A 149 -4.38 11.37 30.91
C SER A 149 -4.52 12.65 31.74
N GLY A 150 -4.79 13.79 31.07
CA GLY A 150 -5.08 15.08 31.73
C GLY A 150 -6.27 14.99 32.68
N MET A 151 -7.33 14.27 32.31
CA MET A 151 -8.49 14.04 33.16
C MET A 151 -8.11 13.39 34.51
N PHE A 152 -7.25 12.37 34.48
CA PHE A 152 -6.78 11.71 35.71
C PHE A 152 -5.93 12.67 36.57
N GLY A 153 -5.08 13.48 35.92
CA GLY A 153 -4.31 14.52 36.61
C GLY A 153 -5.20 15.54 37.28
N ASP A 154 -6.22 16.04 36.59
CA ASP A 154 -7.21 16.98 37.13
C ASP A 154 -7.97 16.37 38.31
N LEU A 155 -8.38 15.12 38.18
CA LEU A 155 -9.11 14.39 39.21
C LEU A 155 -8.26 14.17 40.47
N LEU A 156 -6.99 13.78 40.30
CA LEU A 156 -6.04 13.57 41.41
C LEU A 156 -5.62 14.88 42.08
N SER A 157 -5.56 15.98 41.31
CA SER A 157 -5.20 17.31 41.83
C SER A 157 -6.38 18.09 42.45
N GLY A 158 -7.57 17.46 42.48
CA GLY A 158 -8.78 18.09 43.07
C GLY A 158 -9.34 19.21 42.19
N VAL A 159 -8.97 19.27 40.92
CA VAL A 159 -9.56 20.22 39.96
C VAL A 159 -11.03 19.83 39.73
N ARG A 160 -11.92 20.82 39.76
CA ARG A 160 -13.33 20.57 39.51
C ARG A 160 -13.53 20.13 38.06
N LEU A 161 -14.01 18.91 37.89
CA LEU A 161 -14.36 18.35 36.59
C LEU A 161 -15.60 19.07 36.02
N PRO A 162 -15.76 19.07 34.66
CA PRO A 162 -16.93 19.65 34.03
C PRO A 162 -18.24 19.06 34.57
N ASP A 163 -19.22 19.93 34.84
CA ASP A 163 -20.53 19.52 35.36
C ASP A 163 -21.36 18.86 34.24
N GLY A 164 -21.74 17.61 34.49
CA GLY A 164 -22.57 16.82 33.60
C GLY A 164 -21.80 16.01 32.53
N LEU A 165 -22.42 14.91 32.14
CA LEU A 165 -21.81 13.90 31.24
C LEU A 165 -21.48 14.46 29.86
N GLU A 166 -22.33 15.33 29.31
CA GLU A 166 -22.08 15.94 27.98
C GLU A 166 -20.87 16.87 28.00
N ALA A 167 -20.76 17.73 29.06
CA ALA A 167 -19.61 18.62 29.21
C ALA A 167 -18.32 17.84 29.44
N PHE A 168 -18.39 16.77 30.23
CA PHE A 168 -17.27 15.85 30.46
C PHE A 168 -16.83 15.14 29.17
N ASN A 169 -17.77 14.55 28.44
CA ASN A 169 -17.50 13.89 27.17
C ASN A 169 -16.85 14.86 26.15
N ARG A 170 -17.30 16.10 26.12
CA ARG A 170 -16.76 17.14 25.24
C ARG A 170 -15.34 17.54 25.62
N ALA A 171 -15.07 17.74 26.93
CA ALA A 171 -13.78 18.20 27.43
C ALA A 171 -12.67 17.14 27.21
N TYR A 172 -12.96 15.88 27.49
CA TYR A 172 -11.98 14.79 27.48
C TYR A 172 -12.13 13.84 26.29
N ARG A 173 -13.01 14.17 25.33
CA ARG A 173 -13.25 13.36 24.12
C ARG A 173 -13.61 11.89 24.41
N TYR A 174 -14.42 11.70 25.44
CA TYR A 174 -15.08 10.43 25.72
C TYR A 174 -16.46 10.35 25.05
N HIS A 175 -16.98 9.13 24.98
CA HIS A 175 -18.36 8.84 24.55
C HIS A 175 -19.03 7.96 25.60
N MET A 176 -19.05 8.45 26.84
CA MET A 176 -19.70 7.74 27.95
C MET A 176 -21.20 7.96 27.88
N GLU A 177 -21.96 6.88 28.10
CA GLU A 177 -23.41 6.93 28.27
C GLU A 177 -23.78 7.04 29.77
N PRO A 178 -24.99 7.54 30.10
CA PRO A 178 -25.45 7.58 31.47
C PRO A 178 -25.36 6.19 32.14
N GLY A 179 -24.70 6.10 33.28
CA GLY A 179 -24.51 4.84 33.99
C GLY A 179 -23.67 5.00 35.26
N ASN A 180 -23.41 3.93 35.94
CA ASN A 180 -22.52 3.89 37.10
C ASN A 180 -21.09 3.62 36.63
N PHE A 181 -20.16 4.50 36.98
CA PHE A 181 -18.75 4.37 36.68
C PHE A 181 -17.94 4.11 37.94
N GLN A 182 -16.96 3.22 37.85
CA GLN A 182 -15.98 3.00 38.92
C GLN A 182 -14.58 3.23 38.35
N ILE A 183 -13.76 3.96 39.11
CA ILE A 183 -12.36 4.20 38.76
C ILE A 183 -11.50 3.34 39.68
N PHE A 184 -10.68 2.48 39.10
CA PHE A 184 -9.68 1.68 39.78
C PHE A 184 -8.30 2.30 39.54
N GLY A 185 -7.64 2.76 40.60
CA GLY A 185 -6.26 3.21 40.57
C GLY A 185 -5.33 2.08 41.02
N VAL A 186 -4.35 1.71 40.22
CA VAL A 186 -3.29 0.79 40.58
C VAL A 186 -1.97 1.56 40.63
N LYS A 187 -1.35 1.64 41.81
CA LYS A 187 0.01 2.16 41.94
C LYS A 187 0.97 0.98 41.85
N VAL A 188 1.85 1.01 40.85
CA VAL A 188 2.94 0.03 40.73
C VAL A 188 4.21 0.75 41.17
N ASP A 189 4.77 0.35 42.30
CA ASP A 189 6.09 0.79 42.74
C ASP A 189 7.12 -0.08 41.98
N CYS A 190 7.72 0.46 40.93
CA CYS A 190 8.82 -0.16 40.21
C CYS A 190 10.13 0.46 40.71
N ASP A 191 11.11 -0.35 41.13
CA ASP A 191 12.47 0.10 41.27
C ASP A 191 13.01 0.57 39.91
N GLU A 192 13.57 1.78 39.85
CA GLU A 192 14.12 2.38 38.62
C GLU A 192 15.20 1.55 37.92
N ALA A 193 15.72 0.51 38.62
CA ALA A 193 16.79 -0.36 38.08
C ALA A 193 16.35 -1.34 37.01
N ILE A 194 15.05 -1.49 36.71
CA ILE A 194 14.54 -2.47 35.72
C ILE A 194 14.42 -1.88 34.28
N PHE A 195 14.52 -0.57 34.13
CA PHE A 195 14.34 0.12 32.81
C PHE A 195 15.63 0.61 32.14
N SER A 196 16.81 0.20 32.64
CA SER A 196 18.12 0.52 32.05
C SER A 196 18.80 -0.73 31.48
N ALA A 197 18.17 -1.41 30.51
CA ALA A 197 18.79 -2.46 29.72
C ALA A 197 18.34 -2.35 28.26
#